data_f4eb2110726e96d1d52a6733f922d5e8
#
_entry.id   f4eb2110726e96d1d52a6733f922d5e8
#
_cell.length_a   1.000
_cell.length_b   1.000
_cell.length_c   1.000
_cell.angle_alpha   90.00
_cell.angle_beta   90.00
_cell.angle_gamma   90.00
#
_symmetry.space_group_name_H-M   'P 1'
#
loop_
_entity.id
_entity.type
_entity.pdbx_description
1 polymer ?
#
loop_
_entity_poly.entity_id
_entity_poly.type
_entity_poly.pdbx_seq_one_letter_code
_entity_poly.pdbx_strand_id
1 'polypeptide(L)'
;MQRRGPSPAHPSRGPRPSPDVTAFRLLIEYDGGRFSGWQKQGPKQTAAGVRTVAGIIEKILHDAGCEALVLTGSGRTDAGVHALGQVAHLHLAAKVAPKPQELQRLFNDALPHDLAVREVRACSAAFHARHDAMERSYLYQLSRRRSAFAKSFAWWMKRPLDLHDLKDAWGAFQGNHDFAAFADLEPGEGPLVQVRACEVAESGSLILLRVTATHFLRSQVRRMVGATVSCALGDDNPASILADLKNPTEEANLHWGKLAAPAAGLFLERVRYSGDTETGPLRPVVDVY
;
A
#
# COMPACT_ATOMS: atom_id res chain seq x y z
N MET A 1 -7.05 -42.38 -14.65
CA MET A 1 -6.18 -42.11 -13.48
C MET A 1 -5.37 -40.87 -13.74
N GLN A 2 -5.89 -39.68 -13.34
CA GLN A 2 -5.17 -38.42 -13.48
C GLN A 2 -4.35 -38.21 -12.21
N ARG A 3 -3.03 -38.06 -12.36
CA ARG A 3 -2.10 -37.78 -11.26
C ARG A 3 -2.25 -36.27 -10.91
N ARG A 4 -2.67 -35.99 -9.68
CA ARG A 4 -2.64 -34.64 -9.10
C ARG A 4 -1.17 -34.23 -8.91
N GLY A 5 -0.75 -33.15 -9.53
CA GLY A 5 0.55 -32.51 -9.30
C GLY A 5 0.68 -31.98 -7.87
N PRO A 6 1.90 -31.85 -7.34
CA PRO A 6 2.13 -31.36 -5.99
C PRO A 6 1.69 -29.92 -5.84
N SER A 7 0.96 -29.65 -4.74
CA SER A 7 0.56 -28.30 -4.30
C SER A 7 1.81 -27.43 -4.04
N PRO A 8 1.83 -26.13 -4.37
CA PRO A 8 2.98 -25.27 -4.09
C PRO A 8 3.20 -25.21 -2.57
N ALA A 9 4.45 -25.45 -2.16
CA ALA A 9 4.86 -25.40 -0.77
C ALA A 9 4.67 -23.97 -0.22
N HIS A 10 3.89 -23.83 0.85
CA HIS A 10 3.84 -22.59 1.64
C HIS A 10 5.25 -22.29 2.18
N PRO A 11 5.72 -21.03 2.09
CA PRO A 11 6.99 -20.66 2.71
C PRO A 11 6.93 -20.98 4.20
N SER A 12 8.02 -21.54 4.71
CA SER A 12 8.16 -21.99 6.10
C SER A 12 7.79 -20.87 7.08
N ARG A 13 6.78 -21.13 7.92
CA ARG A 13 6.48 -20.26 9.07
C ARG A 13 7.74 -20.18 9.93
N GLY A 14 8.17 -18.96 10.22
CA GLY A 14 9.28 -18.69 11.14
C GLY A 14 9.12 -19.36 12.51
N PRO A 15 10.15 -19.37 13.36
CA PRO A 15 10.13 -20.06 14.66
C PRO A 15 8.91 -19.64 15.48
N ARG A 16 8.32 -20.59 16.22
CA ARG A 16 7.19 -20.32 17.13
C ARG A 16 7.62 -19.26 18.14
N PRO A 17 6.79 -18.22 18.36
CA PRO A 17 7.10 -17.21 19.35
C PRO A 17 7.24 -17.82 20.74
N SER A 18 8.18 -17.30 21.53
CA SER A 18 8.36 -17.70 22.92
C SER A 18 7.13 -17.34 23.77
N PRO A 19 6.86 -18.02 24.90
CA PRO A 19 5.73 -17.72 25.79
C PRO A 19 5.79 -16.30 26.42
N ASP A 20 6.88 -15.58 26.24
CA ASP A 20 7.15 -14.26 26.80
C ASP A 20 6.81 -13.09 25.87
N VAL A 21 5.98 -13.30 24.83
CA VAL A 21 5.62 -12.27 23.83
C VAL A 21 4.14 -11.98 23.86
N THR A 22 3.77 -10.70 23.95
CA THR A 22 2.40 -10.22 23.69
C THR A 22 2.32 -9.63 22.29
N ALA A 23 1.36 -10.13 21.50
CA ALA A 23 1.19 -9.74 20.11
C ALA A 23 -0.05 -8.88 19.89
N PHE A 24 0.09 -7.83 19.07
CA PHE A 24 -0.97 -6.90 18.72
C PHE A 24 -1.08 -6.75 17.19
N ARG A 25 -2.31 -6.60 16.71
CA ARG A 25 -2.65 -6.09 15.38
C ARG A 25 -3.01 -4.62 15.51
N LEU A 26 -2.32 -3.77 14.75
CA LEU A 26 -2.53 -2.33 14.69
C LEU A 26 -3.24 -1.98 13.38
N LEU A 27 -4.27 -1.14 13.42
CA LEU A 27 -4.84 -0.46 12.26
C LEU A 27 -4.37 1.00 12.30
N ILE A 28 -3.70 1.44 11.24
CA ILE A 28 -2.95 2.69 11.20
C ILE A 28 -3.36 3.50 9.98
N GLU A 29 -3.61 4.80 10.17
CA GLU A 29 -3.78 5.76 9.08
C GLU A 29 -2.73 6.85 9.13
N TYR A 30 -2.32 7.37 7.97
CA TYR A 30 -1.36 8.47 7.90
C TYR A 30 -1.45 9.28 6.60
N ASP A 31 -1.22 10.58 6.74
CA ASP A 31 -0.83 11.45 5.63
C ASP A 31 0.65 11.23 5.34
N GLY A 32 0.95 10.55 4.22
CA GLY A 32 2.30 10.19 3.82
C GLY A 32 3.18 11.35 3.37
N GLY A 33 2.60 12.53 3.14
CA GLY A 33 3.27 13.66 2.49
C GLY A 33 4.57 14.13 3.16
N ARG A 34 4.71 13.88 4.47
CA ARG A 34 5.90 14.22 5.25
C ARG A 34 6.72 12.99 5.68
N PHE A 35 6.37 11.80 5.19
CA PHE A 35 7.07 10.56 5.51
C PHE A 35 7.92 10.09 4.32
N SER A 36 9.09 9.56 4.62
CA SER A 36 9.95 8.85 3.68
C SER A 36 9.53 7.38 3.51
N GLY A 37 8.22 7.12 3.64
CA GLY A 37 7.57 5.83 3.55
C GLY A 37 7.38 5.12 4.90
N TRP A 38 6.96 3.87 4.80
CA TRP A 38 6.68 3.03 5.97
C TRP A 38 7.95 2.59 6.70
N GLN A 39 8.91 2.03 5.94
CA GLN A 39 10.03 1.26 6.49
C GLN A 39 11.09 2.17 7.14
N LYS A 40 11.48 1.86 8.37
CA LYS A 40 12.65 2.48 9.03
C LYS A 40 13.89 2.27 8.16
N GLN A 41 14.60 3.34 7.93
CA GLN A 41 15.84 3.33 7.16
C GLN A 41 17.04 3.08 8.09
N GLY A 42 18.20 2.83 7.50
CA GLY A 42 19.40 2.52 8.25
C GLY A 42 19.84 3.64 9.22
N PRO A 43 20.79 3.37 10.13
CA PRO A 43 21.18 4.30 11.19
C PRO A 43 21.61 5.69 10.70
N LYS A 44 22.29 5.77 9.55
CA LYS A 44 22.73 7.06 8.95
C LYS A 44 21.56 7.96 8.56
N GLN A 45 20.53 7.39 7.92
CA GLN A 45 19.33 8.13 7.52
C GLN A 45 18.48 8.50 8.74
N THR A 46 18.39 7.63 9.73
CA THR A 46 17.71 7.92 11.00
C THR A 46 18.41 9.08 11.72
N ALA A 47 19.74 9.09 11.78
CA ALA A 47 20.52 10.19 12.35
C ALA A 47 20.37 11.50 11.57
N ALA A 48 20.13 11.44 10.26
CA ALA A 48 19.83 12.59 9.40
C ALA A 48 18.38 13.10 9.50
N GLY A 49 17.58 12.57 10.45
CA GLY A 49 16.19 13.01 10.68
C GLY A 49 15.18 12.48 9.66
N VAL A 50 15.50 11.43 8.92
CA VAL A 50 14.57 10.80 7.98
C VAL A 50 13.38 10.22 8.73
N ARG A 51 12.19 10.75 8.45
CA ARG A 51 10.94 10.45 9.12
C ARG A 51 10.21 9.30 8.44
N THR A 52 10.01 8.19 9.13
CA THR A 52 9.26 7.03 8.63
C THR A 52 8.17 6.63 9.61
N VAL A 53 7.08 6.03 9.13
CA VAL A 53 5.94 5.64 9.97
C VAL A 53 6.37 4.64 11.05
N ALA A 54 7.06 3.55 10.65
CA ALA A 54 7.54 2.54 11.59
C ALA A 54 8.55 3.13 12.60
N GLY A 55 9.44 4.01 12.13
CA GLY A 55 10.45 4.63 13.01
C GLY A 55 9.85 5.51 14.12
N ILE A 56 8.74 6.23 13.83
CA ILE A 56 8.03 7.02 14.85
C ILE A 56 7.34 6.11 15.86
N ILE A 57 6.65 5.07 15.40
CA ILE A 57 5.97 4.10 16.28
C ILE A 57 6.98 3.41 17.20
N GLU A 58 8.12 2.94 16.65
CA GLU A 58 9.19 2.34 17.45
C GLU A 58 9.78 3.31 18.49
N LYS A 59 9.97 4.58 18.10
CA LYS A 59 10.47 5.61 19.03
C LYS A 59 9.51 5.84 20.20
N ILE A 60 8.21 5.95 19.95
CA ILE A 60 7.20 6.13 21.00
C ILE A 60 7.19 4.94 21.96
N LEU A 61 7.26 3.72 21.44
CA LEU A 61 7.35 2.51 22.27
C LEU A 61 8.61 2.53 23.16
N HIS A 62 9.76 2.86 22.58
CA HIS A 62 11.01 2.97 23.31
C HIS A 62 10.94 4.04 24.42
N ASP A 63 10.42 5.24 24.09
CA ASP A 63 10.31 6.35 25.06
C ASP A 63 9.34 6.02 26.22
N ALA A 64 8.36 5.14 25.96
CA ALA A 64 7.42 4.62 26.96
C ALA A 64 7.96 3.40 27.74
N GLY A 65 9.20 2.98 27.52
CA GLY A 65 9.77 1.79 28.14
C GLY A 65 9.20 0.46 27.65
N CYS A 66 8.50 0.47 26.50
CA CYS A 66 7.99 -0.73 25.85
C CYS A 66 9.03 -1.27 24.86
N GLU A 67 9.55 -2.47 25.11
CA GLU A 67 10.48 -3.12 24.18
C GLU A 67 9.73 -3.75 23.01
N ALA A 68 9.85 -3.13 21.83
CA ALA A 68 9.32 -3.67 20.59
C ALA A 68 10.29 -4.70 20.00
N LEU A 69 9.91 -5.97 20.03
CA LEU A 69 10.67 -7.08 19.45
C LEU A 69 10.48 -7.17 17.95
N VAL A 70 9.25 -6.89 17.47
CA VAL A 70 8.87 -6.90 16.06
C VAL A 70 7.84 -5.82 15.80
N LEU A 71 8.03 -5.03 14.73
CA LEU A 71 7.01 -4.20 14.12
C LEU A 71 7.06 -4.38 12.61
N THR A 72 6.02 -5.00 12.03
CA THR A 72 6.00 -5.27 10.59
C THR A 72 4.65 -4.91 9.99
N GLY A 73 4.65 -4.08 8.93
CA GLY A 73 3.46 -3.72 8.17
C GLY A 73 3.04 -4.80 7.16
N SER A 74 1.78 -4.74 6.74
CA SER A 74 1.21 -5.64 5.72
C SER A 74 1.85 -5.42 4.33
N GLY A 75 2.36 -4.24 4.09
CA GLY A 75 3.08 -3.83 2.89
C GLY A 75 3.86 -2.56 3.18
N ARG A 76 4.90 -2.32 2.38
CA ARG A 76 5.63 -1.05 2.41
C ARG A 76 4.89 -0.04 1.54
N THR A 77 4.78 1.20 2.01
CA THR A 77 4.38 2.35 1.19
C THR A 77 5.61 3.18 0.88
N ASP A 78 5.67 3.71 -0.34
CA ASP A 78 6.75 4.61 -0.77
C ASP A 78 6.67 5.97 -0.07
N ALA A 79 7.72 6.79 -0.18
CA ALA A 79 7.72 8.17 0.29
C ALA A 79 6.55 8.95 -0.32
N GLY A 80 5.81 9.69 0.50
CA GLY A 80 4.67 10.49 0.09
C GLY A 80 3.36 9.73 -0.12
N VAL A 81 3.33 8.40 -0.06
CA VAL A 81 2.11 7.58 -0.19
C VAL A 81 1.36 7.56 1.14
N HIS A 82 0.05 7.78 1.08
CA HIS A 82 -0.84 7.78 2.25
C HIS A 82 -1.37 6.38 2.58
N ALA A 83 -1.97 6.23 3.74
CA ALA A 83 -2.75 5.05 4.10
C ALA A 83 -3.99 5.42 4.92
N LEU A 84 -5.13 4.81 4.57
CA LEU A 84 -6.36 4.85 5.34
C LEU A 84 -6.49 3.64 6.26
N GLY A 85 -5.79 2.55 5.91
CA GLY A 85 -5.93 1.28 6.59
C GLY A 85 -4.69 0.39 6.48
N GLN A 86 -3.51 0.92 6.80
CA GLN A 86 -2.31 0.08 6.98
C GLN A 86 -2.52 -0.84 8.18
N VAL A 87 -2.18 -2.11 8.04
CA VAL A 87 -2.17 -3.06 9.15
C VAL A 87 -0.74 -3.46 9.49
N ALA A 88 -0.40 -3.42 10.78
CA ALA A 88 0.86 -3.93 11.26
C ALA A 88 0.65 -4.95 12.39
N HIS A 89 1.57 -5.90 12.52
CA HIS A 89 1.70 -6.65 13.76
C HIS A 89 2.86 -6.11 14.58
N LEU A 90 2.63 -6.08 15.89
CA LEU A 90 3.58 -5.62 16.89
C LEU A 90 3.76 -6.72 17.94
N HIS A 91 5.00 -7.10 18.21
CA HIS A 91 5.34 -7.99 19.32
C HIS A 91 6.08 -7.19 20.39
N LEU A 92 5.56 -7.22 21.60
CA LEU A 92 6.20 -6.64 22.80
C LEU A 92 6.64 -7.74 23.75
N ALA A 93 7.67 -7.46 24.55
CA ALA A 93 8.06 -8.32 25.66
C ALA A 93 6.90 -8.41 26.68
N ALA A 94 6.45 -9.61 27.02
CA ALA A 94 5.23 -9.84 27.80
C ALA A 94 5.22 -9.18 29.19
N LYS A 95 6.40 -9.04 29.82
CA LYS A 95 6.53 -8.48 31.17
C LYS A 95 6.14 -6.99 31.30
N VAL A 96 6.11 -6.26 30.16
CA VAL A 96 5.84 -4.81 30.12
C VAL A 96 4.79 -4.44 29.10
N ALA A 97 4.07 -5.42 28.55
CA ALA A 97 3.08 -5.17 27.53
C ALA A 97 1.80 -4.54 28.13
N PRO A 98 1.42 -3.32 27.70
CA PRO A 98 0.18 -2.68 28.15
C PRO A 98 -1.05 -3.38 27.54
N LYS A 99 -2.24 -3.10 28.09
CA LYS A 99 -3.50 -3.53 27.47
C LYS A 99 -3.71 -2.83 26.12
N PRO A 100 -4.49 -3.43 25.17
CA PRO A 100 -4.73 -2.81 23.86
C PRO A 100 -5.20 -1.35 23.91
N GLN A 101 -6.13 -1.03 24.83
CA GLN A 101 -6.66 0.33 24.99
C GLN A 101 -5.63 1.32 25.54
N GLU A 102 -4.79 0.87 26.45
CA GLU A 102 -3.69 1.67 27.01
C GLU A 102 -2.64 1.95 25.94
N LEU A 103 -2.31 0.94 25.14
CA LEU A 103 -1.36 1.06 24.02
C LEU A 103 -1.90 1.99 22.94
N GLN A 104 -3.20 1.93 22.63
CA GLN A 104 -3.83 2.84 21.67
C GLN A 104 -3.81 4.30 22.15
N ARG A 105 -4.07 4.54 23.43
CA ARG A 105 -3.96 5.88 24.05
C ARG A 105 -2.52 6.38 24.00
N LEU A 106 -1.57 5.56 24.45
CA LEU A 106 -0.15 5.89 24.39
C LEU A 106 0.27 6.37 23.00
N PHE A 107 -0.13 5.65 21.97
CA PHE A 107 0.17 6.08 20.60
C PHE A 107 -0.48 7.42 20.28
N ASN A 108 -1.79 7.55 20.43
CA ASN A 108 -2.52 8.73 19.95
C ASN A 108 -2.20 9.99 20.77
N ASP A 109 -1.73 9.86 22.03
CA ASP A 109 -1.26 10.98 22.83
C ASP A 109 0.15 11.46 22.39
N ALA A 110 0.98 10.57 21.83
CA ALA A 110 2.38 10.87 21.48
C ALA A 110 2.63 11.01 19.96
N LEU A 111 1.71 10.51 19.12
CA LEU A 111 1.84 10.56 17.66
C LEU A 111 1.68 12.00 17.12
N PRO A 112 2.41 12.35 16.04
CA PRO A 112 2.19 13.59 15.33
C PRO A 112 0.83 13.57 14.61
N HIS A 113 0.28 14.75 14.28
CA HIS A 113 -1.05 14.91 13.71
C HIS A 113 -1.29 14.22 12.36
N ASP A 114 -0.23 13.85 11.64
CA ASP A 114 -0.28 13.18 10.35
C ASP A 114 -0.14 11.66 10.44
N LEU A 115 -0.25 11.09 11.65
CA LEU A 115 -0.22 9.64 11.91
C LEU A 115 -1.14 9.30 13.09
N ALA A 116 -2.04 8.32 12.92
CA ALA A 116 -2.93 7.85 13.96
C ALA A 116 -3.01 6.33 14.01
N VAL A 117 -3.09 5.77 15.21
CA VAL A 117 -3.43 4.37 15.45
C VAL A 117 -4.93 4.27 15.73
N ARG A 118 -5.69 3.88 14.72
CA ARG A 118 -7.16 3.80 14.78
C ARG A 118 -7.65 2.69 15.69
N GLU A 119 -6.89 1.58 15.72
CA GLU A 119 -7.26 0.42 16.51
C GLU A 119 -6.03 -0.37 16.92
N VAL A 120 -6.07 -0.90 18.15
CA VAL A 120 -5.14 -1.90 18.68
C VAL A 120 -5.95 -3.09 19.15
N ARG A 121 -5.67 -4.27 18.63
CA ARG A 121 -6.27 -5.54 19.08
C ARG A 121 -5.18 -6.51 19.50
N ALA A 122 -5.40 -7.25 20.59
CA ALA A 122 -4.60 -8.42 20.87
C ALA A 122 -4.83 -9.47 19.79
N CYS A 123 -3.79 -10.15 19.36
CA CYS A 123 -3.86 -11.20 18.35
C CYS A 123 -2.96 -12.38 18.71
N SER A 124 -3.08 -13.46 17.95
CA SER A 124 -2.14 -14.58 18.06
C SER A 124 -0.73 -14.12 17.73
N ALA A 125 0.26 -14.57 18.47
CA ALA A 125 1.67 -14.35 18.14
C ALA A 125 2.10 -15.02 16.82
N ALA A 126 1.27 -15.92 16.26
CA ALA A 126 1.46 -16.50 14.94
C ALA A 126 0.91 -15.61 13.80
N PHE A 127 0.14 -14.54 14.13
CA PHE A 127 -0.38 -13.62 13.12
C PHE A 127 0.74 -12.82 12.48
N HIS A 128 0.74 -12.79 11.14
CA HIS A 128 1.71 -12.04 10.37
C HIS A 128 1.03 -11.08 9.40
N ALA A 129 1.12 -9.78 9.64
CA ALA A 129 0.41 -8.75 8.88
C ALA A 129 0.62 -8.83 7.35
N ARG A 130 1.83 -9.22 6.89
CA ARG A 130 2.14 -9.34 5.46
C ARG A 130 1.69 -10.68 4.86
N HIS A 131 1.94 -11.80 5.54
CA HIS A 131 1.75 -13.13 4.97
C HIS A 131 0.33 -13.66 5.11
N ASP A 132 -0.40 -13.26 6.15
CA ASP A 132 -1.80 -13.66 6.35
C ASP A 132 -2.79 -12.74 5.62
N ALA A 133 -2.32 -11.64 5.02
CA ALA A 133 -3.16 -10.76 4.25
C ALA A 133 -3.55 -11.40 2.91
N MET A 134 -4.86 -11.46 2.65
CA MET A 134 -5.44 -12.03 1.43
C MET A 134 -5.40 -11.04 0.27
N GLU A 135 -5.60 -9.75 0.56
CA GLU A 135 -5.69 -8.70 -0.44
C GLU A 135 -5.24 -7.35 0.13
N ARG A 136 -4.79 -6.49 -0.77
CA ARG A 136 -4.58 -5.05 -0.54
C ARG A 136 -5.38 -4.29 -1.58
N SER A 137 -6.01 -3.21 -1.13
CA SER A 137 -6.72 -2.26 -1.98
C SER A 137 -5.99 -0.92 -1.93
N TYR A 138 -5.74 -0.36 -3.11
CA TYR A 138 -5.22 0.99 -3.26
C TYR A 138 -6.22 1.85 -4.00
N LEU A 139 -6.37 3.08 -3.54
CA LEU A 139 -7.15 4.14 -4.16
C LEU A 139 -6.21 5.21 -4.68
N TYR A 140 -6.44 5.67 -5.91
CA TYR A 140 -5.78 6.85 -6.46
C TYR A 140 -6.80 7.92 -6.86
N GLN A 141 -6.51 9.18 -6.54
CA GLN A 141 -7.37 10.31 -6.86
C GLN A 141 -6.75 11.19 -7.94
N LEU A 142 -7.43 11.32 -9.08
CA LEU A 142 -7.15 12.30 -10.13
C LEU A 142 -8.14 13.45 -10.00
N SER A 143 -7.71 14.69 -10.17
CA SER A 143 -8.59 15.87 -10.13
C SER A 143 -8.59 16.60 -11.47
N ARG A 144 -9.77 16.82 -12.03
CA ARG A 144 -9.97 17.65 -13.24
C ARG A 144 -9.83 19.14 -12.96
N ARG A 145 -9.92 19.53 -11.71
CA ARG A 145 -9.85 20.92 -11.24
C ARG A 145 -8.61 21.14 -10.36
N ARG A 146 -7.93 22.26 -10.57
CA ARG A 146 -6.88 22.69 -9.63
C ARG A 146 -7.51 23.04 -8.28
N SER A 147 -6.98 22.49 -7.21
CA SER A 147 -7.37 22.80 -5.83
C SER A 147 -6.14 23.01 -4.97
N ALA A 148 -6.08 24.12 -4.23
CA ALA A 148 -5.02 24.39 -3.29
C ALA A 148 -5.07 23.44 -2.07
N PHE A 149 -6.28 23.00 -1.69
CA PHE A 149 -6.51 22.12 -0.54
C PHE A 149 -6.23 20.65 -0.86
N ALA A 150 -6.58 20.21 -2.08
CA ALA A 150 -6.43 18.81 -2.49
C ALA A 150 -5.05 18.48 -3.08
N LYS A 151 -4.12 19.44 -3.19
CA LYS A 151 -2.81 19.24 -3.85
C LYS A 151 -1.97 18.10 -3.24
N SER A 152 -2.18 17.81 -1.96
CA SER A 152 -1.47 16.73 -1.25
C SER A 152 -2.19 15.39 -1.33
N PHE A 153 -3.41 15.35 -1.90
CA PHE A 153 -4.29 14.18 -1.86
C PHE A 153 -4.88 13.82 -3.22
N ALA A 154 -4.55 14.56 -4.28
CA ALA A 154 -5.01 14.27 -5.64
C ALA A 154 -4.00 14.79 -6.67
N TRP A 155 -3.87 14.07 -7.77
CA TRP A 155 -3.08 14.53 -8.92
C TRP A 155 -3.94 15.37 -9.84
N TRP A 156 -3.62 16.66 -9.96
CA TRP A 156 -4.35 17.55 -10.86
C TRP A 156 -3.98 17.32 -12.34
N MET A 157 -4.98 17.00 -13.14
CA MET A 157 -4.88 16.85 -14.60
C MET A 157 -5.00 18.20 -15.27
N LYS A 158 -3.95 18.62 -15.96
CA LYS A 158 -3.93 19.89 -16.72
C LYS A 158 -4.62 19.76 -18.08
N ARG A 159 -4.60 18.56 -18.65
CA ARG A 159 -5.25 18.21 -19.91
C ARG A 159 -6.51 17.38 -19.61
N PRO A 160 -7.57 17.50 -20.44
CA PRO A 160 -8.72 16.61 -20.32
C PRO A 160 -8.30 15.15 -20.55
N LEU A 161 -8.91 14.24 -19.81
CA LEU A 161 -8.69 12.80 -19.94
C LEU A 161 -9.84 12.19 -20.74
N ASP A 162 -9.53 11.35 -21.70
CA ASP A 162 -10.52 10.46 -22.31
C ASP A 162 -10.89 9.36 -21.30
N LEU A 163 -12.18 9.31 -20.93
CA LEU A 163 -12.66 8.34 -19.93
C LEU A 163 -12.80 6.93 -20.47
N HIS A 164 -12.96 6.78 -21.78
CA HIS A 164 -13.03 5.46 -22.40
C HIS A 164 -11.65 4.83 -22.36
N ASP A 165 -10.64 5.50 -22.90
CA ASP A 165 -9.25 5.03 -22.88
C ASP A 165 -8.72 4.84 -21.43
N LEU A 166 -9.14 5.71 -20.50
CA LEU A 166 -8.80 5.55 -19.08
C LEU A 166 -9.35 4.25 -18.51
N LYS A 167 -10.62 3.92 -18.79
CA LYS A 167 -11.25 2.70 -18.28
C LYS A 167 -10.65 1.46 -18.92
N ASP A 168 -10.39 1.50 -20.22
CA ASP A 168 -9.79 0.40 -20.98
C ASP A 168 -8.36 0.13 -20.49
N ALA A 169 -7.55 1.18 -20.35
CA ALA A 169 -6.18 1.08 -19.84
C ALA A 169 -6.14 0.56 -18.39
N TRP A 170 -7.04 1.06 -17.51
CA TRP A 170 -7.11 0.59 -16.12
C TRP A 170 -7.58 -0.85 -16.03
N GLY A 171 -8.58 -1.23 -16.82
CA GLY A 171 -9.11 -2.60 -16.90
C GLY A 171 -8.09 -3.61 -17.42
N ALA A 172 -7.15 -3.21 -18.27
CA ALA A 172 -6.12 -4.07 -18.84
C ALA A 172 -5.22 -4.72 -17.79
N PHE A 173 -5.08 -4.13 -16.62
CA PHE A 173 -4.30 -4.68 -15.52
C PHE A 173 -5.00 -5.80 -14.75
N GLN A 174 -6.31 -6.00 -14.94
CA GLN A 174 -7.04 -7.03 -14.20
C GLN A 174 -6.67 -8.43 -14.73
N GLY A 175 -6.35 -9.33 -13.81
CA GLY A 175 -5.96 -10.70 -14.13
C GLY A 175 -4.67 -11.11 -13.42
N ASN A 176 -4.09 -12.20 -13.91
CA ASN A 176 -2.79 -12.70 -13.44
C ASN A 176 -1.74 -12.38 -14.51
N HIS A 177 -0.87 -11.44 -14.22
CA HIS A 177 0.09 -10.89 -15.17
C HIS A 177 1.50 -10.82 -14.61
N ASP A 178 2.46 -10.75 -15.53
CA ASP A 178 3.85 -10.39 -15.23
C ASP A 178 3.98 -8.87 -15.21
N PHE A 179 4.25 -8.30 -14.03
CA PHE A 179 4.38 -6.86 -13.82
C PHE A 179 5.83 -6.35 -13.88
N ALA A 180 6.77 -7.11 -14.46
CA ALA A 180 8.15 -6.67 -14.56
C ALA A 180 8.32 -5.34 -15.30
N ALA A 181 7.47 -5.04 -16.29
CA ALA A 181 7.47 -3.74 -16.95
C ALA A 181 6.91 -2.61 -16.07
N PHE A 182 6.09 -2.90 -15.08
CA PHE A 182 5.37 -1.94 -14.25
C PHE A 182 5.83 -1.90 -12.78
N ALA A 183 7.01 -2.45 -12.46
CA ALA A 183 7.48 -2.49 -11.08
C ALA A 183 9.01 -2.39 -10.99
N ASP A 184 9.49 -2.00 -9.80
CA ASP A 184 10.88 -2.13 -9.40
C ASP A 184 11.04 -3.46 -8.65
N LEU A 185 11.59 -4.48 -9.31
CA LEU A 185 11.77 -5.80 -8.71
C LEU A 185 12.98 -5.80 -7.76
N GLU A 186 12.80 -6.36 -6.56
CA GLU A 186 13.91 -6.67 -5.67
C GLU A 186 14.56 -8.01 -6.10
N PRO A 187 15.85 -8.22 -5.83
CA PRO A 187 16.52 -9.48 -6.17
C PRO A 187 15.79 -10.69 -5.56
N GLY A 188 15.40 -11.65 -6.42
CA GLY A 188 14.65 -12.84 -6.03
C GLY A 188 13.14 -12.65 -5.89
N GLU A 189 12.61 -11.47 -6.16
CA GLU A 189 11.16 -11.21 -6.17
C GLU A 189 10.55 -11.65 -7.51
N GLY A 190 9.48 -12.46 -7.45
CA GLY A 190 8.75 -12.86 -8.65
C GLY A 190 7.85 -11.74 -9.16
N PRO A 191 7.76 -11.54 -10.50
CA PRO A 191 6.99 -10.45 -11.08
C PRO A 191 5.49 -10.74 -11.20
N LEU A 192 5.05 -11.97 -10.93
CA LEU A 192 3.66 -12.39 -11.14
C LEU A 192 2.76 -11.85 -10.02
N VAL A 193 1.73 -11.08 -10.39
CA VAL A 193 0.74 -10.53 -9.47
C VAL A 193 -0.66 -10.84 -9.98
N GLN A 194 -1.54 -11.28 -9.07
CA GLN A 194 -2.96 -11.44 -9.34
C GLN A 194 -3.72 -10.16 -8.94
N VAL A 195 -4.08 -9.35 -9.93
CA VAL A 195 -4.98 -8.21 -9.76
C VAL A 195 -6.42 -8.72 -9.87
N ARG A 196 -7.19 -8.55 -8.80
CA ARG A 196 -8.56 -9.08 -8.68
C ARG A 196 -9.60 -8.15 -9.27
N ALA A 197 -9.41 -6.85 -9.07
CA ALA A 197 -10.34 -5.83 -9.56
C ALA A 197 -9.61 -4.53 -9.88
N CYS A 198 -10.07 -3.87 -10.94
CA CYS A 198 -9.75 -2.51 -11.34
C CYS A 198 -11.05 -1.74 -11.49
N GLU A 199 -11.29 -0.77 -10.61
CA GLU A 199 -12.55 0.00 -10.55
C GLU A 199 -12.28 1.46 -10.87
N VAL A 200 -13.23 2.11 -11.55
CA VAL A 200 -13.22 3.54 -11.85
C VAL A 200 -14.54 4.14 -11.42
N ALA A 201 -14.48 5.25 -10.71
CA ALA A 201 -15.66 6.06 -10.36
C ALA A 201 -15.38 7.54 -10.55
N GLU A 202 -16.44 8.31 -10.72
CA GLU A 202 -16.40 9.76 -10.76
C GLU A 202 -17.12 10.34 -9.54
N SER A 203 -16.54 11.35 -8.92
CA SER A 203 -17.12 12.05 -7.79
C SER A 203 -16.78 13.54 -7.89
N GLY A 204 -17.76 14.36 -8.27
CA GLY A 204 -17.53 15.77 -8.53
C GLY A 204 -16.43 16.00 -9.57
N SER A 205 -15.38 16.72 -9.18
CA SER A 205 -14.21 16.96 -10.04
C SER A 205 -13.18 15.83 -10.01
N LEU A 206 -13.41 14.77 -9.21
CA LEU A 206 -12.47 13.66 -9.06
C LEU A 206 -12.79 12.51 -10.00
N ILE A 207 -11.74 11.83 -10.47
CA ILE A 207 -11.76 10.49 -11.02
C ILE A 207 -11.01 9.61 -10.00
N LEU A 208 -11.65 8.54 -9.58
CA LEU A 208 -11.15 7.60 -8.59
C LEU A 208 -10.77 6.31 -9.29
N LEU A 209 -9.55 5.84 -9.05
CA LEU A 209 -9.05 4.55 -9.54
C LEU A 209 -8.78 3.66 -8.32
N ARG A 210 -9.49 2.53 -8.22
CA ARG A 210 -9.19 1.51 -7.22
C ARG A 210 -8.61 0.29 -7.88
N VAL A 211 -7.59 -0.29 -7.28
CA VAL A 211 -7.05 -1.59 -7.63
C VAL A 211 -6.96 -2.49 -6.40
N THR A 212 -7.40 -3.72 -6.54
CA THR A 212 -7.31 -4.76 -5.50
C THR A 212 -6.50 -5.93 -6.02
N ALA A 213 -5.48 -6.37 -5.28
CA ALA A 213 -4.63 -7.51 -5.63
C ALA A 213 -4.20 -8.30 -4.40
N THR A 214 -3.70 -9.51 -4.63
CA THR A 214 -3.14 -10.36 -3.56
C THR A 214 -1.93 -9.70 -2.88
N HIS A 215 -1.11 -9.06 -3.67
CA HIS A 215 0.03 -8.24 -3.25
C HIS A 215 0.36 -7.24 -4.35
N PHE A 216 1.26 -6.34 -4.08
CA PHE A 216 1.82 -5.39 -5.04
C PHE A 216 3.33 -5.36 -4.91
N LEU A 217 3.99 -5.16 -6.04
CA LEU A 217 5.42 -4.93 -6.16
C LEU A 217 5.75 -3.45 -5.89
N ARG A 218 7.01 -3.15 -5.70
CA ARG A 218 7.47 -1.77 -5.48
C ARG A 218 7.13 -0.89 -6.68
N SER A 219 6.62 0.32 -6.43
CA SER A 219 6.21 1.33 -7.42
C SER A 219 5.07 0.89 -8.36
N GLN A 220 4.59 -0.35 -8.30
CA GLN A 220 3.66 -0.95 -9.26
C GLN A 220 2.41 -0.09 -9.46
N VAL A 221 1.66 0.23 -8.40
CA VAL A 221 0.39 0.97 -8.53
C VAL A 221 0.62 2.35 -9.14
N ARG A 222 1.69 3.04 -8.78
CA ARG A 222 2.02 4.35 -9.35
C ARG A 222 2.35 4.29 -10.83
N ARG A 223 3.03 3.23 -11.30
CA ARG A 223 3.30 3.00 -12.72
C ARG A 223 2.03 2.64 -13.47
N MET A 224 1.16 1.78 -12.91
CA MET A 224 -0.15 1.47 -13.47
C MET A 224 -1.00 2.74 -13.68
N VAL A 225 -1.09 3.60 -12.66
CA VAL A 225 -1.81 4.88 -12.77
C VAL A 225 -1.18 5.80 -13.82
N GLY A 226 0.15 5.91 -13.85
CA GLY A 226 0.85 6.72 -14.84
C GLY A 226 0.60 6.26 -16.27
N ALA A 227 0.67 4.95 -16.52
CA ALA A 227 0.35 4.35 -17.82
C ALA A 227 -1.12 4.61 -18.22
N THR A 228 -2.05 4.42 -17.27
CA THR A 228 -3.48 4.71 -17.50
C THR A 228 -3.72 6.18 -17.89
N VAL A 229 -3.08 7.10 -17.17
CA VAL A 229 -3.18 8.54 -17.46
C VAL A 229 -2.56 8.87 -18.83
N SER A 230 -1.42 8.28 -19.18
CA SER A 230 -0.78 8.49 -20.50
C SER A 230 -1.68 8.04 -21.65
N CYS A 231 -2.32 6.88 -21.52
CA CYS A 231 -3.32 6.42 -22.50
C CYS A 231 -4.51 7.38 -22.58
N ALA A 232 -5.07 7.79 -21.44
CA ALA A 232 -6.21 8.71 -21.40
C ALA A 232 -5.90 10.12 -21.93
N LEU A 233 -4.64 10.48 -22.03
CA LEU A 233 -4.16 11.72 -22.66
C LEU A 233 -3.87 11.54 -24.15
N GLY A 234 -3.92 10.31 -24.68
CA GLY A 234 -3.58 9.98 -26.07
C GLY A 234 -2.07 9.96 -26.35
N ASP A 235 -1.23 9.95 -25.29
CA ASP A 235 0.23 9.90 -25.42
C ASP A 235 0.72 8.45 -25.62
N ASP A 236 -0.03 7.46 -25.08
CA ASP A 236 0.16 6.01 -25.25
C ASP A 236 -1.18 5.34 -25.66
N ASN A 237 -1.13 4.02 -25.90
CA ASN A 237 -2.30 3.23 -26.29
C ASN A 237 -2.59 2.13 -25.25
N PRO A 238 -3.85 1.89 -24.85
CA PRO A 238 -4.21 0.80 -23.93
C PRO A 238 -3.70 -0.59 -24.35
N ALA A 239 -3.61 -0.85 -25.67
CA ALA A 239 -3.06 -2.10 -26.18
C ALA A 239 -1.57 -2.31 -25.83
N SER A 240 -0.80 -1.24 -25.67
CA SER A 240 0.61 -1.32 -25.26
C SER A 240 0.76 -1.89 -23.85
N ILE A 241 -0.16 -1.55 -22.93
CA ILE A 241 -0.18 -2.11 -21.57
C ILE A 241 -0.31 -3.63 -21.64
N LEU A 242 -1.27 -4.14 -22.43
CA LEU A 242 -1.46 -5.60 -22.58
C LEU A 242 -0.27 -6.29 -23.25
N ALA A 243 0.39 -5.62 -24.20
CA ALA A 243 1.58 -6.16 -24.85
C ALA A 243 2.74 -6.29 -23.83
N ASP A 244 2.97 -5.27 -23.01
CA ASP A 244 4.06 -5.22 -22.04
C ASP A 244 3.80 -6.12 -20.81
N LEU A 245 2.52 -6.38 -20.46
CA LEU A 245 2.16 -7.39 -19.45
C LEU A 245 2.38 -8.82 -19.96
N LYS A 246 2.28 -9.05 -21.28
CA LYS A 246 2.54 -10.37 -21.89
C LYS A 246 4.01 -10.63 -22.13
N ASN A 247 4.74 -9.61 -22.56
CA ASN A 247 6.14 -9.68 -22.92
C ASN A 247 6.90 -8.50 -22.32
N PRO A 248 7.15 -8.48 -21.00
CA PRO A 248 7.84 -7.36 -20.36
C PRO A 248 9.28 -7.24 -20.86
N THR A 249 9.68 -6.01 -21.17
CA THR A 249 11.04 -5.66 -21.61
C THR A 249 11.64 -4.60 -20.70
N GLU A 250 12.96 -4.46 -20.71
CA GLU A 250 13.64 -3.39 -19.98
C GLU A 250 13.26 -2.00 -20.52
N GLU A 251 13.05 -1.89 -21.82
CA GLU A 251 12.59 -0.65 -22.47
C GLU A 251 11.21 -0.24 -21.96
N ALA A 252 10.25 -1.18 -21.91
CA ALA A 252 8.94 -0.96 -21.32
C ALA A 252 9.02 -0.57 -19.83
N ASN A 253 9.89 -1.24 -19.06
CA ASN A 253 10.10 -0.89 -17.65
C ASN A 253 10.62 0.54 -17.49
N LEU A 254 11.57 0.96 -18.31
CA LEU A 254 12.10 2.32 -18.30
C LEU A 254 11.05 3.34 -18.74
N HIS A 255 10.23 3.02 -19.75
CA HIS A 255 9.14 3.88 -20.23
C HIS A 255 8.11 4.12 -19.13
N TRP A 256 7.49 3.06 -18.61
CA TRP A 256 6.47 3.16 -17.56
C TRP A 256 7.02 3.67 -16.23
N GLY A 257 8.30 3.42 -15.97
CA GLY A 257 8.99 3.96 -14.79
C GLY A 257 9.05 5.48 -14.77
N LYS A 258 9.30 6.13 -15.93
CA LYS A 258 9.31 7.59 -16.09
C LYS A 258 7.93 8.21 -15.91
N LEU A 259 6.87 7.47 -16.18
CA LEU A 259 5.48 7.92 -16.09
C LEU A 259 4.86 7.67 -14.71
N ALA A 260 5.60 7.12 -13.75
CA ALA A 260 5.07 6.80 -12.43
C ALA A 260 4.32 7.99 -11.80
N ALA A 261 3.05 7.81 -11.47
CA ALA A 261 2.18 8.85 -10.93
C ALA A 261 2.72 9.43 -9.61
N PRO A 262 2.44 10.71 -9.29
CA PRO A 262 2.81 11.31 -8.02
C PRO A 262 2.29 10.50 -6.82
N ALA A 263 3.09 10.39 -5.76
CA ALA A 263 2.70 9.67 -4.55
C ALA A 263 1.48 10.29 -3.86
N ALA A 264 1.34 11.61 -3.93
CA ALA A 264 0.33 12.39 -3.25
C ALA A 264 -1.15 12.00 -3.56
N GLY A 265 -1.41 11.35 -4.72
CA GLY A 265 -2.75 10.86 -5.04
C GLY A 265 -3.02 9.43 -4.56
N LEU A 266 -2.02 8.72 -4.02
CA LEU A 266 -2.09 7.29 -3.73
C LEU A 266 -2.33 7.01 -2.25
N PHE A 267 -3.31 6.12 -1.98
CA PHE A 267 -3.68 5.67 -0.65
C PHE A 267 -3.69 4.15 -0.57
N LEU A 268 -2.97 3.56 0.38
CA LEU A 268 -3.28 2.20 0.82
C LEU A 268 -4.64 2.24 1.53
N GLU A 269 -5.69 1.87 0.80
CA GLU A 269 -7.07 2.02 1.26
C GLU A 269 -7.40 1.00 2.33
N ARG A 270 -7.06 -0.27 2.07
CA ARG A 270 -7.40 -1.37 2.97
C ARG A 270 -6.49 -2.58 2.78
N VAL A 271 -6.31 -3.33 3.86
CA VAL A 271 -5.73 -4.68 3.87
C VAL A 271 -6.78 -5.64 4.40
N ARG A 272 -7.08 -6.70 3.66
CA ARG A 272 -8.10 -7.68 4.00
C ARG A 272 -7.49 -9.01 4.46
N TYR A 273 -8.03 -9.54 5.53
CA TYR A 273 -7.68 -10.84 6.11
C TYR A 273 -8.88 -11.78 6.08
N SER A 274 -8.66 -13.06 6.42
CA SER A 274 -9.75 -14.03 6.55
C SER A 274 -10.77 -13.57 7.60
N GLY A 275 -12.05 -13.59 7.24
CA GLY A 275 -13.15 -13.11 8.09
C GLY A 275 -13.44 -11.62 8.02
N ASP A 276 -12.60 -10.80 7.35
CA ASP A 276 -12.94 -9.40 7.12
C ASP A 276 -14.03 -9.27 6.02
N THR A 277 -14.87 -8.23 6.14
CA THR A 277 -15.87 -7.89 5.09
C THR A 277 -15.19 -7.44 3.82
N GLU A 278 -15.90 -7.38 2.71
CA GLU A 278 -15.40 -6.83 1.46
C GLU A 278 -15.16 -5.31 1.54
N THR A 279 -14.38 -4.79 0.59
CA THR A 279 -14.14 -3.35 0.49
C THR A 279 -15.45 -2.66 0.09
N GLY A 280 -15.80 -1.59 0.81
CA GLY A 280 -17.02 -0.82 0.56
C GLY A 280 -17.00 -0.08 -0.78
N PRO A 281 -18.05 0.71 -1.09
CA PRO A 281 -18.14 1.46 -2.32
C PRO A 281 -16.95 2.43 -2.48
N LEU A 282 -16.54 2.64 -3.74
CA LEU A 282 -15.46 3.55 -4.09
C LEU A 282 -15.89 5.00 -3.80
N ARG A 283 -15.19 5.66 -2.88
CA ARG A 283 -15.47 7.03 -2.42
C ARG A 283 -14.17 7.83 -2.35
N PRO A 284 -14.24 9.16 -2.56
CA PRO A 284 -13.07 10.01 -2.36
C PRO A 284 -12.64 10.05 -0.88
N VAL A 285 -11.33 10.24 -0.67
CA VAL A 285 -10.75 10.51 0.66
C VAL A 285 -10.92 11.97 1.01
N VAL A 286 -10.71 12.85 0.03
CA VAL A 286 -10.91 14.29 0.15
C VAL A 286 -11.72 14.74 -1.05
N ASP A 287 -12.87 15.35 -0.82
CA ASP A 287 -13.72 15.88 -1.87
C ASP A 287 -13.12 17.14 -2.51
N VAL A 288 -13.34 17.28 -3.81
CA VAL A 288 -12.97 18.46 -4.60
C VAL A 288 -14.22 18.95 -5.35
N TYR A 289 -14.89 19.91 -4.76
CA TYR A 289 -16.12 20.53 -5.29
C TYR A 289 -15.84 21.46 -6.48
#